data_ed4643a1a7e4cc695fc179d06e7d6bd9
#
_entry.id   ed4643a1a7e4cc695fc179d06e7d6bd9
#
_cell.length_a   1.000
_cell.length_b   1.000
_cell.length_c   1.000
_cell.angle_alpha   90.00
_cell.angle_beta   90.00
_cell.angle_gamma   90.00
#
_symmetry.space_group_name_H-M   'P 1'
#
loop_
_entity.id
_entity.type
_entity.pdbx_description
1 polymer ?
#
loop_
_entity_poly.entity_id
_entity_poly.type
_entity_poly.pdbx_seq_one_letter_code
_entity_poly.pdbx_strand_id
1 'polypeptide(L)'
;MPTGFKYVWLIWSSAFMLLWLMLYALAPGVRRIMLNASLLTAAFGLTEPIFVPAYWNPPTLFNLAQRTGFDIESLIFCFAIGGIGVAWYGAVSVTSERVVGNPERHSGRHRWHLLALITPFPIFLLLLTLACDPICP
;
A
#
# COMPACT_ATOMS: atom_id res chain seq x y z
N MET A 1 -6.63 21.91 -20.23
CA MET A 1 -7.27 20.85 -19.44
C MET A 1 -8.19 21.48 -18.41
N PRO A 2 -9.39 21.00 -18.18
CA PRO A 2 -10.29 21.59 -17.17
C PRO A 2 -9.63 21.49 -15.80
N THR A 3 -9.69 22.57 -15.03
CA THR A 3 -9.04 22.76 -13.73
C THR A 3 -9.43 21.70 -12.69
N GLY A 4 -10.55 21.03 -12.84
CA GLY A 4 -11.01 19.95 -11.95
C GLY A 4 -10.16 18.67 -12.00
N PHE A 5 -9.45 18.40 -13.09
CA PHE A 5 -8.60 17.20 -13.22
C PHE A 5 -7.26 17.30 -12.49
N LYS A 6 -6.81 18.52 -12.18
CA LYS A 6 -5.49 18.76 -11.59
C LYS A 6 -5.34 18.21 -10.16
N TYR A 7 -6.43 18.10 -9.42
CA TYR A 7 -6.41 17.70 -8.01
C TYR A 7 -7.13 16.37 -7.74
N VAL A 8 -7.47 15.64 -8.79
CA VAL A 8 -8.23 14.38 -8.64
C VAL A 8 -7.50 13.39 -7.74
N TRP A 9 -6.20 13.22 -7.93
CA TRP A 9 -5.40 12.29 -7.15
C TRP A 9 -5.30 12.72 -5.68
N LEU A 10 -5.11 14.00 -5.43
CA LEU A 10 -5.13 14.56 -4.07
C LEU A 10 -6.48 14.39 -3.38
N ILE A 11 -7.58 14.59 -4.10
CA ILE A 11 -8.93 14.41 -3.56
C ILE A 11 -9.16 12.95 -3.16
N TRP A 12 -8.79 11.99 -4.01
CA TRP A 12 -8.95 10.57 -3.73
C TRP A 12 -8.08 10.12 -2.55
N SER A 13 -6.81 10.44 -2.54
CA SER A 13 -5.92 10.09 -1.43
C SER A 13 -6.37 10.71 -0.11
N SER A 14 -6.87 11.97 -0.15
CA SER A 14 -7.44 12.63 1.02
C SER A 14 -8.73 11.96 1.50
N ALA A 15 -9.60 11.53 0.60
CA ALA A 15 -10.84 10.82 0.96
C ALA A 15 -10.53 9.47 1.64
N PHE A 16 -9.55 8.71 1.14
CA PHE A 16 -9.09 7.48 1.79
C PHE A 16 -8.45 7.76 3.15
N MET A 17 -7.69 8.84 3.28
CA MET A 17 -7.10 9.24 4.57
C MET A 17 -8.19 9.63 5.59
N LEU A 18 -9.23 10.34 5.18
CA LEU A 18 -10.36 10.67 6.04
C LEU A 18 -11.11 9.40 6.50
N LEU A 19 -11.34 8.46 5.59
CA LEU A 19 -11.92 7.15 5.93
C LEU A 19 -11.02 6.40 6.93
N TRP A 20 -9.70 6.40 6.70
CA TRP A 20 -8.74 5.80 7.62
C TRP A 20 -8.81 6.43 9.02
N LEU A 21 -8.82 7.77 9.12
CA LEU A 21 -8.94 8.49 10.38
C LEU A 21 -10.24 8.16 11.11
N MET A 22 -11.34 8.07 10.37
CA MET A 22 -12.64 7.68 10.92
C MET A 22 -12.59 6.27 11.51
N LEU A 23 -12.08 5.30 10.76
CA LEU A 23 -11.95 3.91 11.23
C LEU A 23 -10.99 3.81 12.43
N TYR A 24 -9.90 4.55 12.41
CA TYR A 24 -8.94 4.60 13.52
C TYR A 24 -9.57 5.17 14.80
N ALA A 25 -10.45 6.16 14.67
CA ALA A 25 -11.18 6.73 15.80
C ALA A 25 -12.23 5.76 16.35
N LEU A 26 -12.98 5.08 15.46
CA LEU A 26 -14.11 4.23 15.81
C LEU A 26 -13.72 2.81 16.27
N ALA A 27 -12.54 2.32 15.88
CA ALA A 27 -12.11 0.93 16.13
C ALA A 27 -10.83 0.86 17.00
N PRO A 28 -10.90 1.19 18.30
CA PRO A 28 -9.71 1.25 19.18
C PRO A 28 -8.97 -0.08 19.30
N GLY A 29 -9.67 -1.21 19.21
CA GLY A 29 -9.09 -2.55 19.33
C GLY A 29 -8.11 -2.93 18.21
N VAL A 30 -8.24 -2.31 17.01
CA VAL A 30 -7.39 -2.64 15.86
C VAL A 30 -6.38 -1.56 15.50
N ARG A 31 -6.31 -0.47 16.26
CA ARG A 31 -5.45 0.69 15.97
C ARG A 31 -3.99 0.34 15.74
N ARG A 32 -3.44 -0.52 16.58
CA ARG A 32 -2.03 -0.93 16.50
C ARG A 32 -1.74 -1.69 15.20
N ILE A 33 -2.65 -2.60 14.83
CA ILE A 33 -2.49 -3.39 13.61
C ILE A 33 -2.72 -2.51 12.39
N MET A 34 -3.71 -1.61 12.44
CA MET A 34 -3.94 -0.60 11.40
C MET A 34 -2.68 0.23 11.13
N LEU A 35 -2.05 0.78 12.18
CA LEU A 35 -0.83 1.57 12.03
C LEU A 35 0.32 0.75 11.44
N ASN A 36 0.54 -0.47 11.94
CA ASN A 36 1.60 -1.33 11.43
C ASN A 36 1.38 -1.68 9.95
N ALA A 37 0.17 -2.03 9.57
CA ALA A 37 -0.18 -2.31 8.18
C ALA A 37 -0.01 -1.07 7.30
N SER A 38 -0.46 0.09 7.77
CA SER A 38 -0.32 1.36 7.06
C SER A 38 1.14 1.73 6.82
N LEU A 39 2.00 1.58 7.82
CA LEU A 39 3.44 1.85 7.67
C LEU A 39 4.10 0.89 6.70
N LEU A 40 3.72 -0.39 6.73
CA LEU A 40 4.23 -1.39 5.81
C LEU A 40 3.80 -1.10 4.37
N THR A 41 2.52 -0.79 4.16
CA THR A 41 2.00 -0.49 2.83
C THR A 41 2.45 0.87 2.30
N ALA A 42 2.71 1.86 3.16
CA ALA A 42 3.28 3.14 2.75
C ALA A 42 4.61 2.98 1.99
N ALA A 43 5.41 1.95 2.32
CA ALA A 43 6.64 1.64 1.60
C ALA A 43 6.42 1.37 0.11
N PHE A 44 5.23 0.87 -0.28
CA PHE A 44 4.89 0.69 -1.70
C PHE A 44 4.71 2.02 -2.44
N GLY A 45 4.34 3.11 -1.77
CA GLY A 45 4.34 4.43 -2.36
C GLY A 45 5.73 4.90 -2.81
N LEU A 46 6.80 4.36 -2.22
CA LEU A 46 8.18 4.65 -2.62
C LEU A 46 8.60 3.92 -3.91
N THR A 47 7.81 2.96 -4.40
CA THR A 47 8.08 2.26 -5.66
C THR A 47 7.59 3.05 -6.89
N GLU A 48 6.93 4.17 -6.68
CA GLU A 48 6.35 5.00 -7.74
C GLU A 48 7.32 5.36 -8.87
N PRO A 49 8.62 5.69 -8.63
CA PRO A 49 9.57 5.99 -9.70
C PRO A 49 9.76 4.88 -10.73
N ILE A 50 9.39 3.64 -10.40
CA ILE A 50 9.44 2.50 -11.31
C ILE A 50 8.33 2.61 -12.38
N PHE A 51 7.23 3.27 -12.03
CA PHE A 51 6.02 3.34 -12.86
C PHE A 51 5.84 4.70 -13.54
N VAL A 52 6.37 5.76 -12.95
CA VAL A 52 6.28 7.13 -13.47
C VAL A 52 7.48 7.42 -14.38
N PRO A 53 7.27 8.02 -15.57
CA PRO A 53 5.99 8.37 -16.21
C PRO A 53 5.45 7.30 -17.16
N ALA A 54 6.14 6.15 -17.32
CA ALA A 54 5.90 5.19 -18.40
C ALA A 54 4.52 4.52 -18.31
N TYR A 55 4.13 4.09 -17.12
CA TYR A 55 2.86 3.38 -16.89
C TYR A 55 1.82 4.23 -16.15
N TRP A 56 2.28 5.18 -15.36
CA TRP A 56 1.45 5.99 -14.49
C TRP A 56 1.89 7.44 -14.56
N ASN A 57 0.98 8.33 -14.86
CA ASN A 57 1.25 9.76 -14.94
C ASN A 57 0.11 10.56 -14.30
N PRO A 58 -0.06 10.47 -12.98
CA PRO A 58 -1.13 11.13 -12.27
C PRO A 58 -0.90 12.66 -12.25
N PRO A 59 -1.98 13.44 -12.25
CA PRO A 59 -1.89 14.85 -11.93
C PRO A 59 -1.62 15.01 -10.43
N THR A 60 -0.38 15.29 -10.06
CA THR A 60 0.05 15.43 -8.67
C THR A 60 0.21 16.89 -8.27
N LEU A 61 0.22 17.15 -6.97
CA LEU A 61 0.47 18.47 -6.42
C LEU A 61 1.85 18.98 -6.88
N PHE A 62 1.91 20.19 -7.42
CA PHE A 62 3.12 20.80 -7.96
C PHE A 62 3.83 20.02 -9.07
N ASN A 63 3.15 19.07 -9.72
CA ASN A 63 3.74 18.14 -10.68
C ASN A 63 4.94 17.38 -10.08
N LEU A 64 4.81 16.95 -8.84
CA LEU A 64 5.91 16.37 -8.09
C LEU A 64 6.32 15.02 -8.69
N ALA A 65 5.36 14.18 -9.08
CA ALA A 65 5.63 12.90 -9.73
C ALA A 65 6.47 13.05 -11.01
N GLN A 66 6.13 14.04 -11.86
CA GLN A 66 6.84 14.29 -13.13
C GLN A 66 8.24 14.85 -12.91
N ARG A 67 8.49 15.53 -11.79
CA ARG A 67 9.78 16.16 -11.48
C ARG A 67 10.74 15.22 -10.75
N THR A 68 10.23 14.40 -9.86
CA THR A 68 11.05 13.60 -8.93
C THR A 68 10.81 12.10 -9.05
N GLY A 69 9.74 11.68 -9.77
CA GLY A 69 9.25 10.33 -9.81
C GLY A 69 8.41 9.94 -8.58
N PHE A 70 8.30 10.80 -7.57
CA PHE A 70 7.53 10.55 -6.36
C PHE A 70 6.40 11.55 -6.20
N ASP A 71 5.33 11.14 -5.55
CA ASP A 71 4.31 12.04 -5.05
C ASP A 71 3.91 11.72 -3.59
N ILE A 72 3.36 12.71 -2.92
CA ILE A 72 2.91 12.58 -1.54
C ILE A 72 1.55 11.87 -1.50
N GLU A 73 0.76 12.06 -2.52
CA GLU A 73 -0.57 11.49 -2.66
C GLU A 73 -0.53 9.97 -2.69
N SER A 74 0.44 9.37 -3.40
CA SER A 74 0.64 7.92 -3.44
C SER A 74 1.07 7.36 -2.08
N LEU A 75 1.92 8.07 -1.35
CA LEU A 75 2.29 7.68 0.01
C LEU A 75 1.07 7.69 0.94
N ILE A 76 0.27 8.76 0.88
CA ILE A 76 -0.96 8.89 1.69
C ILE A 76 -1.95 7.79 1.32
N PHE A 77 -2.13 7.54 0.02
CA PHE A 77 -3.02 6.49 -0.47
C PHE A 77 -2.59 5.11 0.01
N CYS A 78 -1.33 4.73 -0.19
CA CYS A 78 -0.78 3.44 0.23
C CYS A 78 -0.89 3.26 1.75
N PHE A 79 -0.58 4.31 2.53
CA PHE A 79 -0.76 4.29 3.98
C PHE A 79 -2.21 4.04 4.37
N ALA A 80 -3.14 4.77 3.79
CA ALA A 80 -4.55 4.67 4.14
C ALA A 80 -5.14 3.30 3.75
N ILE A 81 -4.84 2.80 2.55
CA ILE A 81 -5.42 1.56 2.05
C ILE A 81 -5.02 0.35 2.90
N GLY A 82 -3.77 0.29 3.37
CA GLY A 82 -3.28 -0.78 4.23
C GLY A 82 -4.04 -0.86 5.56
N GLY A 83 -4.23 0.28 6.22
CA GLY A 83 -4.98 0.33 7.47
C GLY A 83 -6.47 0.06 7.30
N ILE A 84 -7.08 0.59 6.23
CA ILE A 84 -8.49 0.33 5.90
C ILE A 84 -8.70 -1.16 5.66
N GLY A 85 -7.81 -1.82 4.90
CA GLY A 85 -7.89 -3.26 4.64
C GLY A 85 -7.89 -4.09 5.91
N VAL A 86 -7.03 -3.76 6.87
CA VAL A 86 -6.99 -4.45 8.18
C VAL A 86 -8.23 -4.18 9.00
N ALA A 87 -8.71 -2.93 9.06
CA ALA A 87 -9.92 -2.60 9.78
C ALA A 87 -11.14 -3.33 9.21
N TRP A 88 -11.24 -3.38 7.88
CA TRP A 88 -12.29 -4.12 7.19
C TRP A 88 -12.22 -5.62 7.49
N TYR A 89 -11.03 -6.21 7.37
CA TYR A 89 -10.82 -7.61 7.71
C TYR A 89 -11.23 -7.92 9.16
N GLY A 90 -10.83 -7.07 10.12
CA GLY A 90 -11.20 -7.21 11.53
C GLY A 90 -12.70 -7.08 11.78
N ALA A 91 -13.42 -6.27 11.00
CA ALA A 91 -14.86 -6.11 11.11
C ALA A 91 -15.64 -7.30 10.53
N VAL A 92 -15.14 -7.93 9.47
CA VAL A 92 -15.81 -9.07 8.80
C VAL A 92 -15.41 -10.40 9.44
N SER A 93 -14.16 -10.52 9.89
CA SER A 93 -13.65 -11.72 10.55
C SER A 93 -13.94 -11.62 12.04
N VAL A 94 -14.78 -12.50 12.57
CA VAL A 94 -15.04 -12.67 14.03
C VAL A 94 -13.80 -13.24 14.73
N THR A 95 -12.61 -12.81 14.35
CA THR A 95 -11.35 -13.36 14.84
C THR A 95 -10.87 -12.48 16.00
N SER A 96 -10.95 -13.00 17.21
CA SER A 96 -10.27 -12.37 18.35
C SER A 96 -8.75 -12.49 18.18
N GLU A 97 -8.02 -11.40 18.40
CA GLU A 97 -6.57 -11.45 18.47
C GLU A 97 -6.14 -12.43 19.56
N ARG A 98 -5.49 -13.52 19.16
CA ARG A 98 -4.88 -14.46 20.06
C ARG A 98 -3.38 -14.26 20.07
N VAL A 99 -2.83 -14.05 21.25
CA VAL A 99 -1.37 -14.02 21.43
C VAL A 99 -0.82 -15.41 21.10
N VAL A 100 -0.06 -15.51 20.03
CA VAL A 100 0.59 -16.76 19.59
C VAL A 100 1.69 -17.13 20.56
N GLY A 101 1.56 -18.28 21.21
CA GLY A 101 2.57 -18.80 22.13
C GLY A 101 3.89 -19.18 21.43
N ASN A 102 5.00 -19.21 22.19
CA ASN A 102 6.32 -19.56 21.65
C ASN A 102 6.36 -20.90 20.90
N PRO A 103 5.74 -21.99 21.36
CA PRO A 103 5.76 -23.26 20.62
C PRO A 103 5.01 -23.18 19.29
N GLU A 104 3.97 -22.35 19.20
CA GLU A 104 3.19 -22.15 17.97
C GLU A 104 3.95 -21.33 16.94
N ARG A 105 4.74 -20.33 17.38
CA ARG A 105 5.62 -19.54 16.51
C ARG A 105 6.69 -20.38 15.80
N HIS A 106 7.19 -21.43 16.44
CA HIS A 106 8.23 -22.31 15.92
C HIS A 106 7.66 -23.57 15.23
N SER A 107 6.33 -23.67 15.09
CA SER A 107 5.72 -24.79 14.41
C SER A 107 6.10 -24.80 12.93
N GLY A 108 6.27 -25.98 12.34
CA GLY A 108 6.59 -26.13 10.91
C GLY A 108 5.56 -25.49 9.97
N ARG A 109 4.34 -25.22 10.47
CA ARG A 109 3.27 -24.54 9.74
C ARG A 109 3.64 -23.07 9.41
N HIS A 110 4.45 -22.40 10.25
CA HIS A 110 4.85 -21.00 10.07
C HIS A 110 6.19 -20.84 9.34
N ARG A 111 6.88 -21.93 9.07
CA ARG A 111 8.19 -21.94 8.42
C ARG A 111 8.22 -21.20 7.06
N TRP A 112 7.14 -21.29 6.31
CA TRP A 112 7.06 -20.76 4.95
C TRP A 112 6.41 -19.37 4.86
N HIS A 113 5.92 -18.80 5.98
CA HIS A 113 5.21 -17.52 5.93
C HIS A 113 6.10 -16.38 5.43
N LEU A 114 7.37 -16.33 5.88
CA LEU A 114 8.31 -15.32 5.43
C LEU A 114 8.61 -15.47 3.93
N LEU A 115 8.80 -16.71 3.47
CA LEU A 115 9.01 -16.98 2.06
C LEU A 115 7.80 -16.56 1.23
N ALA A 116 6.59 -16.93 1.64
CA ALA A 116 5.37 -16.54 0.97
C ALA A 116 5.19 -15.01 0.92
N LEU A 117 5.58 -14.30 1.99
CA LEU A 117 5.53 -12.83 2.04
C LEU A 117 6.55 -12.19 1.08
N ILE A 118 7.73 -12.79 0.94
CA ILE A 118 8.81 -12.22 0.11
C ILE A 118 8.67 -12.62 -1.36
N THR A 119 8.09 -13.77 -1.67
CA THR A 119 7.97 -14.31 -3.04
C THR A 119 7.37 -13.35 -4.07
N PRO A 120 6.35 -12.52 -3.76
CA PRO A 120 5.81 -11.57 -4.74
C PRO A 120 6.83 -10.58 -5.28
N PHE A 121 7.81 -10.17 -4.48
CA PHE A 121 8.81 -9.18 -4.89
C PHE A 121 9.74 -9.64 -6.01
N PRO A 122 10.42 -10.81 -5.89
CA PRO A 122 11.27 -11.30 -6.99
C PRO A 122 10.45 -11.69 -8.22
N ILE A 123 9.21 -12.19 -8.06
CA ILE A 123 8.33 -12.47 -9.21
C ILE A 123 7.98 -11.17 -9.92
N PHE A 124 7.62 -10.12 -9.18
CA PHE A 124 7.33 -8.81 -9.75
C PHE A 124 8.53 -8.23 -10.50
N LEU A 125 9.74 -8.27 -9.90
CA LEU A 125 10.95 -7.82 -10.55
C LEU A 125 11.27 -8.62 -11.81
N LEU A 126 11.09 -9.93 -11.78
CA LEU A 126 11.28 -10.80 -12.96
C LEU A 126 10.29 -10.42 -14.07
N LEU A 127 9.01 -10.25 -13.74
CA LEU A 127 8.01 -9.85 -14.74
C LEU A 127 8.31 -8.47 -15.32
N LEU A 128 8.80 -7.54 -14.49
CA LEU A 128 9.18 -6.21 -14.92
C LEU A 128 10.36 -6.26 -15.91
N THR A 129 11.38 -7.09 -15.64
CA THR A 129 12.51 -7.28 -16.56
C THR A 129 12.09 -7.94 -17.86
N LEU A 130 11.17 -8.90 -17.82
CA LEU A 130 10.65 -9.56 -19.02
C LEU A 130 9.73 -8.65 -19.84
N ALA A 131 8.99 -7.74 -19.18
CA ALA A 131 8.13 -6.77 -19.85
C ALA A 131 8.92 -5.60 -20.45
N CYS A 132 10.13 -5.33 -19.96
CA CYS A 132 11.04 -4.30 -20.46
C CYS A 132 11.97 -4.84 -21.59
N ASP A 133 11.62 -5.93 -22.28
CA ASP A 133 12.37 -6.35 -23.45
C ASP A 133 12.38 -5.23 -24.52
N PRO A 134 13.57 -4.86 -25.07
CA PRO A 134 13.74 -3.75 -25.97
C PRO A 134 13.29 -4.09 -27.41
N ILE A 135 12.11 -4.68 -27.56
CA ILE A 135 11.50 -4.94 -28.86
C ILE A 135 10.36 -3.95 -29.09
N CYS A 136 10.69 -2.67 -28.99
CA CYS A 136 9.95 -1.62 -29.68
C CYS A 136 10.98 -0.67 -30.32
N PRO A 137 11.07 -0.67 -31.66
CA PRO A 137 11.88 0.29 -32.39
C PRO A 137 11.36 1.73 -32.24
#